data_a4b7861b09fd510d6ec5eff59167e09a
#
_entry.id   a4b7861b09fd510d6ec5eff59167e09a
#
_cell.length_a   1.000
_cell.length_b   1.000
_cell.length_c   1.000
_cell.angle_alpha   90.00
_cell.angle_beta   90.00
_cell.angle_gamma   90.00
#
_symmetry.space_group_name_H-M   'P 1'
#
loop_
_entity.id
_entity.type
_entity.pdbx_description
1 polymer ?
#
loop_
_entity_poly.entity_id
_entity_poly.type
_entity_poly.pdbx_seq_one_letter_code
_entity_poly.pdbx_strand_id
1 'polypeptide(L)'
;MCGRFVLEGIDEVFTRFRLSGSEDLIGNIKPRYNIAPLHYAYTISRNARHENILEMMKWGLIPSWSKDPKIASRMINARVETVDVKSSFKTLLKTNRCLVPCSGFYEWKAIGTKKVPHYIGLKESRMFCLAGIYDVWKDSDGNDLKTFTILTTRPNKTIKPIHSRMPVILHEELEDQWLNTKIQNHDSIKRLLKP
;
A
#
# COMPACT_ATOMS: atom_id res chain seq x y z
N MET A 1 10.66 -1.71 8.96
CA MET A 1 9.30 -1.42 8.44
C MET A 1 9.45 -0.74 7.10
N CYS A 2 8.70 -1.17 6.08
CA CYS A 2 8.77 -0.56 4.76
C CYS A 2 8.57 0.96 4.85
N GLY A 3 9.61 1.70 4.62
CA GLY A 3 9.64 3.17 4.72
C GLY A 3 10.07 3.86 3.43
N ARG A 4 10.37 3.10 2.38
CA ARG A 4 10.71 3.60 1.04
C ARG A 4 10.39 2.56 -0.02
N PHE A 5 9.81 2.98 -1.12
CA PHE A 5 9.61 2.11 -2.27
C PHE A 5 9.83 2.84 -3.60
N VAL A 6 9.88 2.06 -4.66
CA VAL A 6 10.21 2.48 -6.02
C VAL A 6 9.06 2.11 -6.94
N LEU A 7 8.76 2.96 -7.91
CA LEU A 7 7.87 2.67 -9.03
C LEU A 7 8.57 3.12 -10.31
N GLU A 8 9.10 2.15 -11.08
CA GLU A 8 9.85 2.43 -12.32
C GLU A 8 8.97 2.43 -13.56
N GLY A 9 8.14 1.46 -13.72
CA GLY A 9 7.26 1.32 -14.88
C GLY A 9 5.81 1.19 -14.47
N ILE A 10 4.93 2.00 -15.05
CA ILE A 10 3.51 1.95 -14.73
C ILE A 10 2.69 1.40 -15.91
N ASP A 11 3.30 1.24 -17.08
CA ASP A 11 2.60 0.71 -18.26
C ASP A 11 1.99 -0.67 -17.99
N GLU A 12 2.68 -1.50 -17.20
CA GLU A 12 2.17 -2.78 -16.74
C GLU A 12 0.93 -2.67 -15.86
N VAL A 13 0.78 -1.57 -15.11
CA VAL A 13 -0.41 -1.31 -14.28
C VAL A 13 -1.65 -1.15 -15.16
N PHE A 14 -1.54 -0.42 -16.27
CA PHE A 14 -2.67 -0.18 -17.16
C PHE A 14 -3.14 -1.47 -17.86
N THR A 15 -2.21 -2.29 -18.31
CA THR A 15 -2.56 -3.56 -18.97
C THR A 15 -3.11 -4.59 -17.98
N ARG A 16 -2.57 -4.65 -16.77
CA ARG A 16 -2.92 -5.63 -15.75
C ARG A 16 -4.27 -5.36 -15.07
N PHE A 17 -4.61 -4.10 -14.80
CA PHE A 17 -5.75 -3.76 -13.94
C PHE A 17 -7.00 -3.25 -14.66
N ARG A 18 -7.00 -3.10 -15.99
CA ARG A 18 -8.16 -2.57 -16.75
C ARG A 18 -8.74 -1.34 -16.05
N LEU A 19 -7.96 -0.28 -15.94
CA LEU A 19 -8.29 0.93 -15.20
C LEU A 19 -9.35 1.75 -15.93
N SER A 20 -10.38 2.20 -15.24
CA SER A 20 -11.39 3.12 -15.76
C SER A 20 -10.99 4.58 -15.53
N GLY A 21 -11.19 5.44 -16.53
CA GLY A 21 -10.99 6.90 -16.41
C GLY A 21 -9.53 7.30 -16.17
N SER A 22 -8.59 6.52 -16.68
CA SER A 22 -7.15 6.74 -16.47
C SER A 22 -6.39 6.95 -17.76
N GLU A 23 -7.11 7.13 -18.89
CA GLU A 23 -6.52 7.25 -20.23
C GLU A 23 -5.55 8.41 -20.32
N ASP A 24 -5.85 9.54 -19.66
CA ASP A 24 -5.00 10.74 -19.61
C ASP A 24 -3.70 10.54 -18.82
N LEU A 25 -3.63 9.48 -18.00
CA LEU A 25 -2.44 9.15 -17.20
C LEU A 25 -1.46 8.28 -17.98
N ILE A 26 -1.90 7.59 -19.03
CA ILE A 26 -1.06 6.71 -19.86
C ILE A 26 0.04 7.56 -20.51
N GLY A 27 1.29 7.15 -20.32
CA GLY A 27 2.47 7.88 -20.84
C GLY A 27 2.89 9.12 -20.04
N ASN A 28 2.07 9.59 -19.09
CA ASN A 28 2.38 10.78 -18.28
C ASN A 28 2.99 10.46 -16.90
N ILE A 29 2.98 9.20 -16.48
CA ILE A 29 3.52 8.79 -15.20
C ILE A 29 5.01 8.59 -15.28
N LYS A 30 5.75 9.44 -14.56
CA LYS A 30 7.22 9.37 -14.51
C LYS A 30 7.68 8.36 -13.46
N PRO A 31 8.79 7.64 -13.71
CA PRO A 31 9.42 6.77 -12.71
C PRO A 31 9.76 7.53 -11.43
N ARG A 32 9.60 6.88 -10.30
CA ARG A 32 9.90 7.44 -8.98
C ARG A 32 10.72 6.46 -8.15
N TYR A 33 11.99 6.77 -7.95
CA TYR A 33 12.97 5.87 -7.34
C TYR A 33 13.10 5.98 -5.82
N ASN A 34 12.38 6.91 -5.20
CA ASN A 34 12.49 7.17 -3.77
C ASN A 34 11.18 7.74 -3.19
N ILE A 35 10.13 6.93 -3.20
CA ILE A 35 8.85 7.31 -2.59
C ILE A 35 8.98 7.13 -1.08
N ALA A 36 8.75 8.21 -0.35
CA ALA A 36 8.90 8.30 1.11
C ALA A 36 7.54 8.52 1.81
N PRO A 37 7.45 8.27 3.12
CA PRO A 37 6.29 8.67 3.91
C PRO A 37 5.91 10.13 3.68
N LEU A 38 4.62 10.39 3.70
CA LEU A 38 3.96 11.68 3.43
C LEU A 38 4.02 12.15 1.96
N HIS A 39 4.73 11.45 1.07
CA HIS A 39 4.59 11.67 -0.36
C HIS A 39 3.26 11.12 -0.88
N TYR A 40 2.79 11.70 -1.99
CA TYR A 40 1.73 11.09 -2.77
C TYR A 40 2.28 9.94 -3.60
N ALA A 41 1.51 8.86 -3.72
CA ALA A 41 1.85 7.71 -4.54
C ALA A 41 0.62 7.18 -5.26
N TYR A 42 0.83 6.53 -6.39
CA TYR A 42 -0.24 5.86 -7.11
C TYR A 42 -0.74 4.66 -6.34
N THR A 43 -2.05 4.53 -6.27
CA THR A 43 -2.76 3.42 -5.64
C THR A 43 -3.88 2.98 -6.57
N ILE A 44 -4.23 1.70 -6.51
CA ILE A 44 -5.38 1.16 -7.23
C ILE A 44 -6.43 0.79 -6.19
N SER A 45 -7.62 1.32 -6.37
CA SER A 45 -8.79 1.00 -5.54
C SER A 45 -9.99 0.68 -6.40
N ARG A 46 -11.12 0.29 -5.81
CA ARG A 46 -12.40 0.12 -6.51
C ARG A 46 -13.36 1.23 -6.16
N ASN A 47 -13.98 1.79 -7.21
CA ASN A 47 -15.07 2.76 -7.05
C ASN A 47 -16.41 2.05 -6.71
N ALA A 48 -17.46 2.83 -6.52
CA ALA A 48 -18.82 2.32 -6.21
C ALA A 48 -19.41 1.44 -7.32
N ARG A 49 -18.92 1.54 -8.55
CA ARG A 49 -19.32 0.71 -9.71
C ARG A 49 -18.49 -0.60 -9.80
N HIS A 50 -17.63 -0.86 -8.81
CA HIS A 50 -16.67 -1.97 -8.80
C HIS A 50 -15.62 -1.94 -9.92
N GLU A 51 -15.35 -0.76 -10.48
CA GLU A 51 -14.30 -0.55 -11.46
C GLU A 51 -12.98 -0.22 -10.76
N ASN A 52 -11.87 -0.73 -11.28
CA ASN A 52 -10.55 -0.37 -10.77
C ASN A 52 -10.21 1.06 -11.22
N ILE A 53 -9.78 1.88 -10.28
CA ILE A 53 -9.33 3.25 -10.53
C ILE A 53 -7.90 3.42 -10.02
N LEU A 54 -7.10 4.15 -10.82
CA LEU A 54 -5.76 4.59 -10.43
C LEU A 54 -5.86 6.02 -9.91
N GLU A 55 -5.39 6.24 -8.71
CA GLU A 55 -5.44 7.57 -8.10
C GLU A 55 -4.23 7.83 -7.20
N MET A 56 -3.95 9.12 -6.98
CA MET A 56 -2.88 9.55 -6.09
C MET A 56 -3.41 9.68 -4.66
N MET A 57 -2.85 8.89 -3.74
CA MET A 57 -3.13 9.02 -2.30
C MET A 57 -1.86 9.39 -1.54
N LYS A 58 -1.99 10.10 -0.42
CA LYS A 58 -0.86 10.44 0.44
C LYS A 58 -0.49 9.27 1.34
N TRP A 59 0.78 8.89 1.36
CA TRP A 59 1.26 7.80 2.21
C TRP A 59 1.44 8.22 3.68
N GLY A 60 0.64 7.66 4.53
CA GLY A 60 0.50 7.97 5.95
C GLY A 60 -0.98 8.20 6.24
N LEU A 61 -1.65 7.15 6.76
CA LEU A 61 -3.08 7.17 6.98
C LEU A 61 -3.47 8.24 8.01
N ILE A 62 -4.47 9.03 7.68
CA ILE A 62 -5.17 9.91 8.62
C ILE A 62 -6.58 9.33 8.76
N PRO A 63 -6.94 8.73 9.90
CA PRO A 63 -8.31 8.26 10.09
C PRO A 63 -9.31 9.40 9.94
N SER A 64 -10.46 9.14 9.29
CA SER A 64 -11.50 10.14 9.02
C SER A 64 -11.98 10.91 10.27
N TRP A 65 -11.93 10.28 11.43
CA TRP A 65 -12.29 10.88 12.72
C TRP A 65 -11.14 11.68 13.38
N SER A 66 -9.91 11.66 12.84
CA SER A 66 -8.76 12.33 13.47
C SER A 66 -8.84 13.85 13.32
N LYS A 67 -8.60 14.55 14.41
CA LYS A 67 -8.48 16.02 14.42
C LYS A 67 -7.07 16.50 14.10
N ASP A 68 -6.05 15.65 14.27
CA ASP A 68 -4.63 15.99 14.05
C ASP A 68 -4.08 15.24 12.83
N PRO A 69 -3.80 15.94 11.71
CA PRO A 69 -3.22 15.32 10.52
C PRO A 69 -1.77 14.85 10.71
N LYS A 70 -1.08 15.30 11.77
CA LYS A 70 0.30 14.87 12.08
C LYS A 70 0.40 13.38 12.42
N ILE A 71 -0.74 12.74 12.75
CA ILE A 71 -0.81 11.29 12.97
C ILE A 71 -0.33 10.49 11.76
N ALA A 72 -0.43 11.04 10.54
CA ALA A 72 0.00 10.43 9.29
C ALA A 72 1.43 9.86 9.36
N SER A 73 2.36 10.60 9.98
CA SER A 73 3.77 10.18 10.10
C SER A 73 3.97 8.90 10.91
N ARG A 74 3.03 8.55 11.79
CA ARG A 74 3.05 7.34 12.63
C ARG A 74 2.21 6.21 12.04
N MET A 75 1.43 6.48 11.00
CA MET A 75 0.50 5.53 10.39
C MET A 75 0.86 5.18 8.94
N ILE A 76 2.16 5.13 8.65
CA ILE A 76 2.68 4.71 7.34
C ILE A 76 2.57 3.21 7.11
N ASN A 77 2.49 2.41 8.19
CA ASN A 77 2.33 0.96 8.15
C ASN A 77 1.30 0.47 9.17
N ALA A 78 0.54 -0.55 8.80
CA ALA A 78 -0.35 -1.28 9.69
C ALA A 78 0.05 -2.76 9.77
N ARG A 79 0.06 -3.34 10.97
CA ARG A 79 0.44 -4.75 11.17
C ARG A 79 -0.74 -5.67 10.92
N VAL A 80 -0.57 -6.70 10.09
CA VAL A 80 -1.60 -7.71 9.79
C VAL A 80 -2.13 -8.38 11.06
N GLU A 81 -1.27 -8.57 12.06
CA GLU A 81 -1.63 -9.24 13.31
C GLU A 81 -2.68 -8.48 14.14
N THR A 82 -2.80 -7.16 13.92
CA THR A 82 -3.69 -6.30 14.72
C THR A 82 -4.60 -5.38 13.89
N VAL A 83 -4.55 -5.48 12.56
CA VAL A 83 -5.29 -4.60 11.65
C VAL A 83 -6.81 -4.76 11.81
N ASP A 84 -7.27 -5.94 12.17
CA ASP A 84 -8.68 -6.30 12.36
C ASP A 84 -9.26 -5.91 13.72
N VAL A 85 -8.40 -5.49 14.66
CA VAL A 85 -8.84 -5.09 16.02
C VAL A 85 -8.64 -3.61 16.30
N LYS A 86 -7.64 -2.97 15.69
CA LYS A 86 -7.38 -1.54 15.90
C LYS A 86 -8.47 -0.68 15.28
N SER A 87 -9.02 0.26 16.04
CA SER A 87 -10.10 1.18 15.62
C SER A 87 -9.80 1.95 14.33
N SER A 88 -8.54 2.36 14.14
CA SER A 88 -8.11 3.08 12.95
C SER A 88 -8.09 2.22 11.66
N PHE A 89 -8.17 0.90 11.76
CA PHE A 89 -7.95 0.02 10.61
C PHE A 89 -9.06 -1.01 10.38
N LYS A 90 -9.74 -1.48 11.44
CA LYS A 90 -10.66 -2.62 11.37
C LYS A 90 -11.79 -2.44 10.36
N THR A 91 -12.34 -1.24 10.27
CA THR A 91 -13.39 -0.92 9.29
C THR A 91 -12.81 -0.83 7.89
N LEU A 92 -11.68 -0.11 7.74
CA LEU A 92 -11.01 0.09 6.45
C LEU A 92 -10.56 -1.23 5.83
N LEU A 93 -10.14 -2.20 6.65
CA LEU A 93 -9.80 -3.54 6.18
C LEU A 93 -10.97 -4.22 5.45
N LYS A 94 -12.20 -3.90 5.82
CA LYS A 94 -13.40 -4.44 5.16
C LYS A 94 -13.80 -3.64 3.92
N THR A 95 -13.71 -2.32 3.98
CA THR A 95 -14.36 -1.42 3.01
C THR A 95 -13.41 -0.66 2.10
N ASN A 96 -12.18 -0.36 2.55
CA ASN A 96 -11.29 0.59 1.89
C ASN A 96 -9.91 -0.05 1.65
N ARG A 97 -9.88 -1.09 0.83
CA ARG A 97 -8.64 -1.76 0.42
C ARG A 97 -8.11 -1.17 -0.87
N CYS A 98 -6.79 -1.05 -0.96
CA CYS A 98 -6.10 -0.62 -2.17
C CYS A 98 -4.85 -1.47 -2.43
N LEU A 99 -4.37 -1.42 -3.64
CA LEU A 99 -3.07 -1.92 -4.05
C LEU A 99 -2.12 -0.74 -4.17
N VAL A 100 -0.87 -0.94 -3.77
CA VAL A 100 0.21 0.03 -3.97
C VAL A 100 1.20 -0.58 -4.95
N PRO A 101 1.13 -0.23 -6.25
CA PRO A 101 2.06 -0.76 -7.24
C PRO A 101 3.48 -0.26 -6.97
N CYS A 102 4.45 -1.15 -7.06
CA CYS A 102 5.86 -0.83 -6.90
C CYS A 102 6.75 -1.80 -7.68
N SER A 103 7.96 -1.36 -8.01
CA SER A 103 9.01 -2.19 -8.62
C SER A 103 9.94 -2.80 -7.58
N GLY A 104 9.98 -2.21 -6.39
CA GLY A 104 10.78 -2.67 -5.26
C GLY A 104 10.65 -1.76 -4.05
N PHE A 105 11.20 -2.18 -2.94
CA PHE A 105 11.23 -1.40 -1.72
C PHE A 105 12.61 -1.47 -1.05
N TYR A 106 12.87 -0.50 -0.17
CA TYR A 106 14.12 -0.48 0.61
C TYR A 106 13.86 -0.89 2.05
N GLU A 107 14.78 -1.71 2.57
CA GLU A 107 14.90 -1.99 4.00
C GLU A 107 16.35 -1.84 4.45
N TRP A 108 16.54 -1.49 5.70
CA TRP A 108 17.85 -1.19 6.26
C TRP A 108 18.31 -2.28 7.22
N LYS A 109 19.37 -2.99 6.82
CA LYS A 109 20.02 -3.97 7.69
C LYS A 109 20.94 -3.25 8.68
N ALA A 110 20.77 -3.55 9.97
CA ALA A 110 21.72 -3.09 10.99
C ALA A 110 22.98 -3.97 10.94
N ILE A 111 24.14 -3.32 10.76
CA ILE A 111 25.47 -3.98 10.81
C ILE A 111 26.31 -3.13 11.79
N GLY A 112 26.44 -3.62 13.02
CA GLY A 112 27.01 -2.81 14.11
C GLY A 112 26.18 -1.54 14.33
N THR A 113 26.83 -0.39 14.26
CA THR A 113 26.21 0.94 14.41
C THR A 113 25.64 1.51 13.11
N LYS A 114 25.91 0.88 11.97
CA LYS A 114 25.51 1.35 10.64
C LYS A 114 24.21 0.71 10.19
N LYS A 115 23.43 1.45 9.38
CA LYS A 115 22.24 0.94 8.67
C LYS A 115 22.55 0.92 7.19
N VAL A 116 22.63 -0.29 6.62
CA VAL A 116 22.93 -0.53 5.20
C VAL A 116 21.62 -0.72 4.44
N PRO A 117 21.30 0.13 3.44
CA PRO A 117 20.10 -0.04 2.64
C PRO A 117 20.22 -1.25 1.71
N HIS A 118 19.13 -2.01 1.61
CA HIS A 118 18.98 -3.11 0.67
C HIS A 118 17.76 -2.82 -0.19
N TYR A 119 17.95 -2.85 -1.51
CA TYR A 119 16.86 -2.85 -2.47
C TYR A 119 16.32 -4.27 -2.64
N ILE A 120 15.02 -4.40 -2.57
CA ILE A 120 14.33 -5.68 -2.60
C ILE A 120 13.25 -5.61 -3.68
N GLY A 121 13.36 -6.46 -4.68
CA GLY A 121 12.40 -6.63 -5.77
C GLY A 121 12.08 -8.10 -6.02
N LEU A 122 11.17 -8.40 -6.92
CA LEU A 122 10.93 -9.75 -7.40
C LEU A 122 11.89 -10.07 -8.55
N LYS A 123 12.32 -11.34 -8.67
CA LYS A 123 13.24 -11.77 -9.73
C LYS A 123 12.57 -11.81 -11.10
N GLU A 124 11.32 -12.23 -11.15
CA GLU A 124 10.59 -12.57 -12.38
C GLU A 124 9.56 -11.51 -12.79
N SER A 125 9.35 -10.50 -11.97
CA SER A 125 8.41 -9.41 -12.26
C SER A 125 9.03 -8.06 -12.02
N ARG A 126 8.86 -7.14 -12.96
CA ARG A 126 9.31 -5.74 -12.80
C ARG A 126 8.39 -4.93 -11.89
N MET A 127 7.15 -5.39 -11.69
CA MET A 127 6.16 -4.72 -10.87
C MET A 127 5.38 -5.75 -10.03
N PHE A 128 5.07 -5.38 -8.81
CA PHE A 128 4.17 -6.11 -7.91
C PHE A 128 3.38 -5.13 -7.05
N CYS A 129 2.35 -5.62 -6.38
CA CYS A 129 1.53 -4.76 -5.54
C CYS A 129 1.68 -5.09 -4.06
N LEU A 130 1.81 -4.03 -3.26
CA LEU A 130 1.71 -4.13 -1.81
C LEU A 130 0.25 -3.96 -1.39
N ALA A 131 -0.18 -4.74 -0.40
CA ALA A 131 -1.50 -4.57 0.20
C ALA A 131 -1.56 -3.26 1.00
N GLY A 132 -2.54 -2.44 0.73
CA GLY A 132 -2.82 -1.19 1.44
C GLY A 132 -4.28 -1.08 1.86
N ILE A 133 -4.51 -0.23 2.83
CA ILE A 133 -5.86 0.26 3.19
C ILE A 133 -5.81 1.78 3.24
N TYR A 134 -6.92 2.44 2.93
CA TYR A 134 -6.99 3.90 2.86
C TYR A 134 -8.20 4.46 3.62
N ASP A 135 -8.15 5.75 3.92
CA ASP A 135 -9.27 6.51 4.47
C ASP A 135 -9.37 7.87 3.77
N VAL A 136 -10.54 8.48 3.85
CA VAL A 136 -10.83 9.82 3.35
C VAL A 136 -10.99 10.73 4.56
N TRP A 137 -10.03 11.62 4.74
CA TRP A 137 -10.05 12.60 5.82
C TRP A 137 -10.42 13.98 5.26
N LYS A 138 -11.22 14.74 6.02
CA LYS A 138 -11.56 16.13 5.66
C LYS A 138 -10.62 17.08 6.39
N ASP A 139 -10.03 18.02 5.62
CA ASP A 139 -9.24 19.09 6.18
C ASP A 139 -10.11 20.18 6.83
N SER A 140 -9.48 21.22 7.38
CA SER A 140 -10.18 22.36 8.01
C SER A 140 -11.09 23.12 7.06
N ASP A 141 -10.80 23.06 5.76
CA ASP A 141 -11.55 23.77 4.71
C ASP A 141 -12.63 22.87 4.10
N GLY A 142 -12.76 21.62 4.59
CA GLY A 142 -13.75 20.63 4.15
C GLY A 142 -13.33 19.83 2.93
N ASN A 143 -12.07 19.97 2.46
CA ASN A 143 -11.58 19.22 1.30
C ASN A 143 -11.26 17.77 1.67
N ASP A 144 -11.56 16.85 0.79
CA ASP A 144 -11.26 15.45 0.95
C ASP A 144 -9.79 15.16 0.64
N LEU A 145 -9.09 14.54 1.59
CA LEU A 145 -7.72 14.04 1.44
C LEU A 145 -7.71 12.52 1.59
N LYS A 146 -7.45 11.81 0.50
CA LYS A 146 -7.25 10.37 0.54
C LYS A 146 -5.85 10.04 1.04
N THR A 147 -5.77 9.19 2.06
CA THR A 147 -4.52 8.77 2.68
C THR A 147 -4.48 7.26 2.85
N PHE A 148 -3.32 6.64 2.69
CA PHE A 148 -3.19 5.19 2.79
C PHE A 148 -2.07 4.75 3.73
N THR A 149 -2.15 3.51 4.16
CA THR A 149 -1.11 2.81 4.90
C THR A 149 -0.80 1.46 4.23
N ILE A 150 0.46 1.02 4.29
CA ILE A 150 0.90 -0.27 3.76
C ILE A 150 0.78 -1.32 4.87
N LEU A 151 0.18 -2.46 4.54
CA LEU A 151 0.13 -3.59 5.46
C LEU A 151 1.49 -4.27 5.55
N THR A 152 1.88 -4.64 6.76
CA THR A 152 3.14 -5.33 7.02
C THR A 152 2.92 -6.62 7.79
N THR A 153 3.76 -7.62 7.52
CA THR A 153 3.71 -8.95 8.13
C THR A 153 5.08 -9.37 8.65
N ARG A 154 5.17 -10.56 9.23
CA ARG A 154 6.45 -11.18 9.59
C ARG A 154 7.28 -11.42 8.32
N PRO A 155 8.61 -11.32 8.40
CA PRO A 155 9.45 -11.50 7.22
C PRO A 155 9.50 -12.97 6.80
N ASN A 156 9.58 -13.20 5.49
CA ASN A 156 9.93 -14.51 4.94
C ASN A 156 11.43 -14.82 5.17
N LYS A 157 11.88 -16.00 4.73
CA LYS A 157 13.28 -16.44 4.92
C LYS A 157 14.30 -15.48 4.29
N THR A 158 13.99 -14.86 3.17
CA THR A 158 14.86 -13.92 2.44
C THR A 158 15.02 -12.59 3.19
N ILE A 159 13.92 -12.05 3.73
CA ILE A 159 13.92 -10.73 4.37
C ILE A 159 14.35 -10.80 5.84
N LYS A 160 14.13 -11.94 6.51
CA LYS A 160 14.44 -12.12 7.93
C LYS A 160 15.88 -11.71 8.34
N PRO A 161 16.95 -11.95 7.54
CA PRO A 161 18.29 -11.47 7.86
C PRO A 161 18.50 -9.95 7.74
N ILE A 162 17.56 -9.24 7.07
CA ILE A 162 17.63 -7.80 6.80
C ILE A 162 16.80 -7.03 7.82
N HIS A 163 15.54 -7.44 7.99
CA HIS A 163 14.59 -6.73 8.86
C HIS A 163 13.56 -7.70 9.48
N SER A 164 13.04 -7.34 10.66
CA SER A 164 12.04 -8.13 11.40
C SER A 164 10.61 -8.03 10.84
N ARG A 165 10.39 -7.19 9.84
CA ARG A 165 9.09 -6.99 9.17
C ARG A 165 9.31 -6.86 7.67
N MET A 166 8.26 -7.16 6.89
CA MET A 166 8.20 -6.89 5.46
C MET A 166 6.81 -6.37 5.07
N PRO A 167 6.67 -5.61 3.97
CA PRO A 167 5.35 -5.30 3.43
C PRO A 167 4.67 -6.58 2.97
N VAL A 168 3.34 -6.60 2.99
CA VAL A 168 2.57 -7.69 2.38
C VAL A 168 2.62 -7.50 0.87
N ILE A 169 3.31 -8.39 0.19
CA ILE A 169 3.33 -8.49 -1.27
C ILE A 169 2.18 -9.42 -1.65
N LEU A 170 1.26 -8.95 -2.46
CA LEU A 170 0.16 -9.79 -2.95
C LEU A 170 0.59 -10.57 -4.19
N HIS A 171 0.24 -11.85 -4.26
CA HIS A 171 0.29 -12.61 -5.50
C HIS A 171 -0.73 -12.07 -6.49
N GLU A 172 -0.42 -12.07 -7.77
CA GLU A 172 -1.27 -11.49 -8.83
C GLU A 172 -2.69 -12.05 -8.81
N GLU A 173 -2.83 -13.37 -8.63
CA GLU A 173 -4.12 -14.04 -8.54
C GLU A 173 -4.99 -13.61 -7.33
N LEU A 174 -4.39 -12.98 -6.32
CA LEU A 174 -5.10 -12.53 -5.12
C LEU A 174 -5.47 -11.05 -5.16
N GLU A 175 -4.95 -10.27 -6.11
CA GLU A 175 -5.15 -8.82 -6.15
C GLU A 175 -6.61 -8.44 -6.38
N ASP A 176 -7.29 -9.15 -7.28
CA ASP A 176 -8.73 -8.96 -7.52
C ASP A 176 -9.56 -9.28 -6.28
N GLN A 177 -9.23 -10.38 -5.60
CA GLN A 177 -9.89 -10.76 -4.35
C GLN A 177 -9.62 -9.72 -3.24
N TRP A 178 -8.40 -9.17 -3.17
CA TRP A 178 -8.06 -8.11 -2.23
C TRP A 178 -8.90 -6.86 -2.45
N LEU A 179 -9.07 -6.43 -3.69
CA LEU A 179 -9.88 -5.26 -4.03
C LEU A 179 -11.40 -5.51 -3.89
N ASN A 180 -11.86 -6.77 -3.81
CA ASN A 180 -13.28 -7.10 -3.72
C ASN A 180 -13.83 -6.86 -2.32
N THR A 181 -14.39 -5.68 -2.08
CA THR A 181 -14.97 -5.26 -0.78
C THR A 181 -16.25 -6.01 -0.39
N LYS A 182 -16.79 -6.88 -1.24
CA LYS A 182 -17.87 -7.82 -0.86
C LYS A 182 -17.36 -8.91 0.09
N ILE A 183 -16.07 -9.23 0.05
CA ILE A 183 -15.42 -10.12 1.03
C ILE A 183 -15.17 -9.31 2.31
N GLN A 184 -16.02 -9.50 3.32
CA GLN A 184 -15.98 -8.74 4.58
C GLN A 184 -15.58 -9.57 5.80
N ASN A 185 -15.48 -10.89 5.66
CA ASN A 185 -15.03 -11.75 6.74
C ASN A 185 -13.52 -11.56 6.97
N HIS A 186 -13.14 -11.21 8.22
CA HIS A 186 -11.76 -10.92 8.59
C HIS A 186 -10.80 -12.08 8.32
N ASP A 187 -11.21 -13.32 8.61
CA ASP A 187 -10.35 -14.48 8.42
C ASP A 187 -10.11 -14.77 6.93
N SER A 188 -11.13 -14.56 6.10
CA SER A 188 -10.99 -14.66 4.65
C SER A 188 -10.04 -13.60 4.09
N ILE A 189 -10.17 -12.35 4.55
CA ILE A 189 -9.28 -11.26 4.17
C ILE A 189 -7.84 -11.54 4.63
N LYS A 190 -7.66 -11.96 5.89
CA LYS A 190 -6.32 -12.23 6.46
C LYS A 190 -5.61 -13.39 5.78
N ARG A 191 -6.34 -14.36 5.22
CA ARG A 191 -5.75 -15.45 4.43
C ARG A 191 -5.04 -14.96 3.17
N LEU A 192 -5.46 -13.80 2.61
CA LEU A 192 -4.80 -13.18 1.45
C LEU A 192 -3.48 -12.49 1.83
N LEU A 193 -3.22 -12.24 3.13
CA LEU A 193 -2.12 -11.43 3.63
C LEU A 193 -0.93 -12.25 4.15
N LYS A 194 -0.78 -13.48 3.67
CA LYS A 194 0.35 -14.34 4.04
C LYS A 194 1.64 -13.85 3.37
N PRO A 195 2.82 -13.98 4.03
CA PRO A 195 4.12 -13.63 3.45
C PRO A 195 4.55 -14.62 2.38
#